data_328f3706fdfa13dd1c4a8174442ca08b
#
_entry.id   328f3706fdfa13dd1c4a8174442ca08b
#
_cell.length_a   1.000
_cell.length_b   1.000
_cell.length_c   1.000
_cell.angle_alpha   90.00
_cell.angle_beta   90.00
_cell.angle_gamma   90.00
#
_symmetry.space_group_name_H-M   'P 1'
#
loop_
_entity.id
_entity.type
_entity.pdbx_description
1 polymer ?
#
loop_
_entity_poly.entity_id
_entity_poly.type
_entity_poly.pdbx_seq_one_letter_code
_entity_poly.pdbx_strand_id
1 'polypeptide(L)'
;MQTKVLITTLTLGLAAAAVCLAGETKAEQALRDADAAWSKAAASKDLEKTVSYYSADAIVLPPNAAAATTKEAIRKIWQDMLASPSFVISWKATKVEVAKSGDLGFVSGTYELTMNDASGKPVNDRGKYVEVWEKKADGKWKCGTDTWNSDLPASMPAPGAEERK
;
A
#
# COMPACT_ATOMS: atom_id res chain seq x y z
N MET A 1 44.58 -18.01 67.43
CA MET A 1 43.53 -17.13 66.83
C MET A 1 43.64 -17.27 65.31
N GLN A 2 42.71 -17.95 64.66
CA GLN A 2 42.69 -18.10 63.22
C GLN A 2 41.53 -17.26 62.69
N THR A 3 41.81 -16.22 61.93
CA THR A 3 40.82 -15.34 61.33
C THR A 3 40.34 -15.98 60.01
N LYS A 4 39.06 -16.38 59.97
CA LYS A 4 38.41 -16.86 58.73
C LYS A 4 37.97 -15.66 57.89
N VAL A 5 38.57 -15.50 56.73
CA VAL A 5 38.12 -14.54 55.70
C VAL A 5 36.99 -15.19 54.88
N LEU A 6 35.81 -14.57 54.92
CA LEU A 6 34.64 -14.96 54.13
C LEU A 6 34.71 -14.23 52.80
N ILE A 7 34.91 -14.92 51.73
CA ILE A 7 34.88 -14.37 50.36
C ILE A 7 33.46 -14.57 49.84
N THR A 8 32.73 -13.45 49.73
CA THR A 8 31.39 -13.45 49.10
C THR A 8 31.56 -13.19 47.60
N THR A 9 31.36 -14.16 46.79
CA THR A 9 31.33 -14.05 45.33
C THR A 9 29.98 -13.51 44.90
N LEU A 10 29.97 -12.27 44.38
CA LEU A 10 28.83 -11.63 43.78
C LEU A 10 28.73 -12.07 42.30
N THR A 11 27.81 -12.99 41.98
CA THR A 11 27.51 -13.38 40.59
C THR A 11 26.59 -12.37 39.95
N LEU A 12 27.17 -11.55 39.06
CA LEU A 12 26.43 -10.59 38.24
C LEU A 12 25.74 -11.36 37.10
N GLY A 13 24.44 -11.60 37.24
CA GLY A 13 23.61 -12.23 36.21
C GLY A 13 23.39 -11.27 35.04
N LEU A 14 24.05 -11.53 33.90
CA LEU A 14 23.82 -10.82 32.65
C LEU A 14 22.50 -11.30 32.04
N ALA A 15 21.40 -10.56 32.24
CA ALA A 15 20.14 -10.80 31.57
C ALA A 15 20.30 -10.34 30.10
N ALA A 16 20.56 -11.27 29.19
CA ALA A 16 20.51 -11.04 27.77
C ALA A 16 19.04 -10.81 27.37
N ALA A 17 18.66 -9.55 27.13
CA ALA A 17 17.39 -9.22 26.48
C ALA A 17 17.44 -9.76 25.03
N ALA A 18 16.80 -10.90 24.79
CA ALA A 18 16.55 -11.39 23.45
C ALA A 18 15.60 -10.43 22.77
N VAL A 19 16.12 -9.55 21.90
CA VAL A 19 15.30 -8.81 20.94
C VAL A 19 14.74 -9.86 19.98
N CYS A 20 13.53 -10.35 20.24
CA CYS A 20 12.76 -11.11 19.27
C CYS A 20 12.49 -10.15 18.09
N LEU A 21 13.23 -10.27 17.00
CA LEU A 21 12.78 -9.82 15.70
C LEU A 21 11.56 -10.68 15.37
N ALA A 22 10.37 -10.17 15.72
CA ALA A 22 9.12 -10.82 15.35
C ALA A 22 9.08 -10.84 13.83
N GLY A 23 9.16 -12.02 13.23
CA GLY A 23 8.93 -12.23 11.81
C GLY A 23 7.50 -11.84 11.46
N GLU A 24 7.25 -11.61 10.17
CA GLU A 24 5.91 -11.30 9.67
C GLU A 24 4.89 -12.37 10.10
N THR A 25 3.74 -11.94 10.59
CA THR A 25 2.68 -12.86 11.03
C THR A 25 1.99 -13.52 9.82
N LYS A 26 1.30 -14.65 10.04
CA LYS A 26 0.49 -15.28 8.97
C LYS A 26 -0.57 -14.35 8.40
N ALA A 27 -1.12 -13.44 9.19
CA ALA A 27 -2.13 -12.48 8.75
C ALA A 27 -1.50 -11.39 7.87
N GLU A 28 -0.34 -10.89 8.25
CA GLU A 28 0.43 -9.92 7.44
C GLU A 28 0.89 -10.54 6.12
N GLN A 29 1.39 -11.77 6.13
CA GLN A 29 1.76 -12.47 4.90
C GLN A 29 0.54 -12.66 3.98
N ALA A 30 -0.62 -13.05 4.52
CA ALA A 30 -1.84 -13.21 3.73
C ALA A 30 -2.32 -11.87 3.12
N LEU A 31 -2.17 -10.75 3.86
CA LEU A 31 -2.48 -9.43 3.35
C LEU A 31 -1.48 -9.00 2.27
N ARG A 32 -0.19 -9.22 2.47
CA ARG A 32 0.85 -8.97 1.45
C ARG A 32 0.61 -9.78 0.17
N ASP A 33 0.20 -11.03 0.30
CA ASP A 33 -0.12 -11.88 -0.84
C ASP A 33 -1.35 -11.38 -1.61
N ALA A 34 -2.36 -10.84 -0.88
CA ALA A 34 -3.54 -10.23 -1.49
C ALA A 34 -3.18 -8.97 -2.29
N ASP A 35 -2.35 -8.07 -1.72
CA ASP A 35 -1.83 -6.88 -2.40
C ASP A 35 -1.01 -7.26 -3.65
N ALA A 36 -0.10 -8.22 -3.54
CA ALA A 36 0.70 -8.68 -4.67
C ALA A 36 -0.16 -9.33 -5.78
N ALA A 37 -1.21 -10.06 -5.41
CA ALA A 37 -2.15 -10.64 -6.38
C ALA A 37 -2.98 -9.56 -7.07
N TRP A 38 -3.32 -8.48 -6.37
CA TRP A 38 -4.00 -7.32 -6.95
C TRP A 38 -3.10 -6.60 -7.97
N SER A 39 -1.84 -6.33 -7.62
CA SER A 39 -0.86 -5.77 -8.55
C SER A 39 -0.76 -6.57 -9.86
N LYS A 40 -0.73 -7.90 -9.75
CA LYS A 40 -0.72 -8.79 -10.93
C LYS A 40 -1.99 -8.70 -11.76
N ALA A 41 -3.16 -8.59 -11.13
CA ALA A 41 -4.44 -8.45 -11.83
C ALA A 41 -4.49 -7.14 -12.63
N ALA A 42 -4.08 -6.02 -12.02
CA ALA A 42 -3.99 -4.72 -12.68
C ALA A 42 -2.97 -4.74 -13.83
N ALA A 43 -1.79 -5.32 -13.62
CA ALA A 43 -0.75 -5.46 -14.65
C ALA A 43 -1.21 -6.31 -15.84
N SER A 44 -2.08 -7.30 -15.62
CA SER A 44 -2.68 -8.12 -16.69
C SER A 44 -3.87 -7.45 -17.37
N LYS A 45 -4.26 -6.24 -16.97
CA LYS A 45 -5.42 -5.48 -17.46
C LYS A 45 -6.77 -6.19 -17.22
N ASP A 46 -6.83 -7.06 -16.21
CA ASP A 46 -8.08 -7.72 -15.80
C ASP A 46 -8.91 -6.77 -14.94
N LEU A 47 -9.79 -5.99 -15.57
CA LEU A 47 -10.64 -5.00 -14.89
C LEU A 47 -11.50 -5.65 -13.81
N GLU A 48 -12.18 -6.76 -14.12
CA GLU A 48 -13.10 -7.40 -13.17
C GLU A 48 -12.34 -7.90 -11.94
N LYS A 49 -11.21 -8.55 -12.17
CA LYS A 49 -10.37 -9.02 -11.08
C LYS A 49 -9.80 -7.85 -10.27
N THR A 50 -9.34 -6.80 -10.94
CA THR A 50 -8.78 -5.61 -10.28
C THR A 50 -9.79 -4.93 -9.36
N VAL A 51 -11.00 -4.64 -9.85
CA VAL A 51 -12.04 -4.00 -9.02
C VAL A 51 -12.60 -4.93 -7.95
N SER A 52 -12.44 -6.24 -8.10
CA SER A 52 -12.91 -7.21 -7.11
C SER A 52 -12.15 -7.17 -5.79
N TYR A 53 -10.98 -6.52 -5.74
CA TYR A 53 -10.22 -6.35 -4.49
C TYR A 53 -10.82 -5.29 -3.57
N TYR A 54 -11.61 -4.34 -4.08
CA TYR A 54 -12.27 -3.35 -3.25
C TYR A 54 -13.44 -3.93 -2.44
N SER A 55 -13.65 -3.38 -1.25
CA SER A 55 -14.87 -3.62 -0.47
C SER A 55 -16.08 -2.95 -1.12
N ALA A 56 -17.28 -3.30 -0.66
CA ALA A 56 -18.52 -2.76 -1.22
C ALA A 56 -18.68 -1.26 -0.99
N ASP A 57 -18.09 -0.76 0.07
CA ASP A 57 -18.13 0.60 0.61
C ASP A 57 -16.75 1.28 0.54
N ALA A 58 -15.87 0.80 -0.35
CA ALA A 58 -14.52 1.34 -0.50
C ALA A 58 -14.51 2.80 -0.94
N ILE A 59 -13.47 3.50 -0.52
CA ILE A 59 -13.15 4.88 -0.92
C ILE A 59 -11.79 4.89 -1.61
N VAL A 60 -11.73 5.47 -2.80
CA VAL A 60 -10.48 5.71 -3.52
C VAL A 60 -10.21 7.21 -3.55
N LEU A 61 -9.03 7.60 -3.16
CA LEU A 61 -8.56 8.97 -3.04
C LEU A 61 -7.44 9.23 -4.07
N PRO A 62 -7.80 9.43 -5.35
CA PRO A 62 -6.80 9.63 -6.39
C PRO A 62 -6.14 11.00 -6.26
N PRO A 63 -4.87 11.16 -6.67
CA PRO A 63 -4.22 12.45 -6.68
C PRO A 63 -4.90 13.41 -7.66
N ASN A 64 -5.04 14.68 -7.26
CA ASN A 64 -5.59 15.77 -8.07
C ASN A 64 -7.01 15.53 -8.64
N ALA A 65 -7.79 14.65 -8.02
CA ALA A 65 -9.17 14.36 -8.41
C ALA A 65 -10.07 14.19 -7.18
N ALA A 66 -11.38 14.24 -7.40
CA ALA A 66 -12.35 13.99 -6.34
C ALA A 66 -12.31 12.52 -5.88
N ALA A 67 -12.64 12.29 -4.61
CA ALA A 67 -12.77 10.95 -4.06
C ALA A 67 -13.83 10.14 -4.81
N ALA A 68 -13.52 8.89 -5.14
CA ALA A 68 -14.47 7.93 -5.66
C ALA A 68 -15.02 7.07 -4.50
N THR A 69 -16.31 7.19 -4.24
CA THR A 69 -17.01 6.58 -3.09
C THR A 69 -18.07 5.57 -3.51
N THR A 70 -18.15 5.24 -4.80
CA THR A 70 -19.06 4.23 -5.32
C THR A 70 -18.31 3.21 -6.17
N LYS A 71 -18.84 2.00 -6.27
CA LYS A 71 -18.25 0.94 -7.11
C LYS A 71 -18.11 1.36 -8.56
N GLU A 72 -19.10 2.08 -9.07
CA GLU A 72 -19.13 2.57 -10.45
C GLU A 72 -18.02 3.59 -10.69
N ALA A 73 -17.82 4.53 -9.75
CA ALA A 73 -16.76 5.52 -9.83
C ALA A 73 -15.37 4.87 -9.75
N ILE A 74 -15.17 3.92 -8.83
CA ILE A 74 -13.92 3.16 -8.70
C ILE A 74 -13.66 2.35 -9.97
N ARG A 75 -14.66 1.64 -10.48
CA ARG A 75 -14.58 0.90 -11.73
C ARG A 75 -14.19 1.80 -12.90
N LYS A 76 -14.78 2.99 -12.98
CA LYS A 76 -14.48 3.93 -14.05
C LYS A 76 -13.03 4.40 -14.02
N ILE A 77 -12.46 4.68 -12.84
CA ILE A 77 -11.03 5.01 -12.69
C ILE A 77 -10.16 3.91 -13.32
N TRP A 78 -10.39 2.66 -12.93
CA TRP A 78 -9.62 1.55 -13.45
C TRP A 78 -9.84 1.31 -14.94
N GLN A 79 -11.09 1.43 -15.39
CA GLN A 79 -11.42 1.28 -16.81
C GLN A 79 -10.70 2.31 -17.66
N ASP A 80 -10.67 3.57 -17.23
CA ASP A 80 -10.00 4.66 -17.96
C ASP A 80 -8.47 4.45 -18.01
N MET A 81 -7.86 4.03 -16.88
CA MET A 81 -6.44 3.72 -16.85
C MET A 81 -6.08 2.52 -17.73
N LEU A 82 -6.82 1.43 -17.61
CA LEU A 82 -6.56 0.19 -18.36
C LEU A 82 -6.80 0.33 -19.87
N ALA A 83 -7.62 1.30 -20.29
CA ALA A 83 -7.89 1.60 -21.70
C ALA A 83 -6.68 2.25 -22.40
N SER A 84 -5.73 2.82 -21.67
CA SER A 84 -4.54 3.39 -22.27
C SER A 84 -3.67 2.32 -22.92
N PRO A 85 -3.29 2.46 -24.20
CA PRO A 85 -2.46 1.45 -24.88
C PRO A 85 -1.10 1.25 -24.22
N SER A 86 -0.50 2.32 -23.68
CA SER A 86 0.80 2.29 -23.00
C SER A 86 0.71 1.95 -21.51
N PHE A 87 -0.50 1.66 -20.98
CA PHE A 87 -0.65 1.38 -19.56
C PHE A 87 0.14 0.16 -19.13
N VAL A 88 1.08 0.39 -18.23
CA VAL A 88 1.84 -0.61 -17.50
C VAL A 88 1.89 -0.17 -16.05
N ILE A 89 1.52 -1.02 -15.14
CA ILE A 89 1.54 -0.73 -13.70
C ILE A 89 2.14 -1.90 -12.93
N SER A 90 2.88 -1.58 -11.90
CA SER A 90 3.28 -2.52 -10.86
C SER A 90 3.39 -1.78 -9.54
N TRP A 91 3.10 -2.47 -8.45
CA TRP A 91 3.38 -1.97 -7.11
C TRP A 91 3.87 -3.09 -6.21
N LYS A 92 4.53 -2.69 -5.13
CA LYS A 92 5.13 -3.60 -4.17
C LYS A 92 4.98 -3.05 -2.76
N ALA A 93 4.41 -3.84 -1.87
CA ALA A 93 4.34 -3.56 -0.44
C ALA A 93 5.74 -3.47 0.17
N THR A 94 6.03 -2.37 0.83
CA THR A 94 7.24 -2.17 1.65
C THR A 94 6.95 -2.38 3.12
N LYS A 95 5.71 -2.12 3.55
CA LYS A 95 5.24 -2.32 4.92
C LYS A 95 3.83 -2.90 4.91
N VAL A 96 3.61 -3.90 5.75
CA VAL A 96 2.30 -4.47 6.04
C VAL A 96 2.17 -4.58 7.54
N GLU A 97 1.06 -4.15 8.08
CA GLU A 97 0.70 -4.36 9.48
C GLU A 97 -0.77 -4.78 9.59
N VAL A 98 -1.03 -5.71 10.47
CA VAL A 98 -2.37 -6.18 10.81
C VAL A 98 -2.65 -5.94 12.28
N ALA A 99 -3.80 -5.35 12.57
CA ALA A 99 -4.25 -5.12 13.94
C ALA A 99 -4.34 -6.44 14.71
N LYS A 100 -4.21 -6.38 16.05
CA LYS A 100 -4.27 -7.57 16.92
C LYS A 100 -5.60 -8.33 16.80
N SER A 101 -6.68 -7.65 16.41
CA SER A 101 -7.99 -8.27 16.11
C SER A 101 -7.94 -9.20 14.89
N GLY A 102 -6.98 -9.00 13.96
CA GLY A 102 -6.76 -9.83 12.80
C GLY A 102 -7.68 -9.53 11.61
N ASP A 103 -8.52 -8.51 11.68
CA ASP A 103 -9.57 -8.16 10.72
C ASP A 103 -9.35 -6.81 10.01
N LEU A 104 -8.41 -6.01 10.49
CA LEU A 104 -8.02 -4.73 9.91
C LEU A 104 -6.50 -4.70 9.73
N GLY A 105 -6.04 -4.17 8.60
CA GLY A 105 -4.62 -3.98 8.33
C GLY A 105 -4.39 -2.83 7.37
N PHE A 106 -3.13 -2.45 7.22
CA PHE A 106 -2.75 -1.52 6.17
C PHE A 106 -1.54 -2.05 5.40
N VAL A 107 -1.46 -1.63 4.16
CA VAL A 107 -0.31 -1.83 3.29
C VAL A 107 0.19 -0.46 2.87
N SER A 108 1.49 -0.26 2.90
CA SER A 108 2.12 0.86 2.22
C SER A 108 3.26 0.37 1.35
N GLY A 109 3.49 1.06 0.24
CA GLY A 109 4.49 0.62 -0.71
C GLY A 109 4.79 1.66 -1.77
N THR A 110 5.44 1.20 -2.82
CA THR A 110 5.81 2.02 -3.97
C THR A 110 5.18 1.46 -5.23
N TYR A 111 4.90 2.34 -6.19
CA TYR A 111 4.40 1.96 -7.50
C TYR A 111 5.25 2.55 -8.62
N GLU A 112 5.17 1.90 -9.77
CA GLU A 112 5.64 2.39 -11.06
C GLU A 112 4.48 2.29 -12.05
N LEU A 113 4.26 3.35 -12.82
CA LEU A 113 3.17 3.48 -13.78
C LEU A 113 3.69 4.08 -15.08
N THR A 114 3.29 3.50 -16.20
CA THR A 114 3.40 4.13 -17.52
C THR A 114 2.01 4.27 -18.10
N MET A 115 1.67 5.43 -18.61
CA MET A 115 0.43 5.68 -19.32
C MET A 115 0.60 6.85 -20.31
N ASN A 116 -0.35 7.02 -21.25
CA ASN A 116 -0.30 8.15 -22.14
C ASN A 116 -0.75 9.44 -21.43
N ASP A 117 -0.06 10.53 -21.72
CA ASP A 117 -0.54 11.88 -21.40
C ASP A 117 -1.68 12.31 -22.36
N ALA A 118 -2.20 13.53 -22.16
CA ALA A 118 -3.28 14.07 -22.97
C ALA A 118 -2.91 14.25 -24.46
N SER A 119 -1.61 14.24 -24.80
CA SER A 119 -1.11 14.29 -26.18
C SER A 119 -0.93 12.90 -26.81
N GLY A 120 -1.18 11.84 -26.05
CA GLY A 120 -1.00 10.44 -26.46
C GLY A 120 0.44 9.94 -26.34
N LYS A 121 1.35 10.70 -25.72
CA LYS A 121 2.74 10.30 -25.50
C LYS A 121 2.86 9.51 -24.19
N PRO A 122 3.57 8.36 -24.17
CA PRO A 122 3.85 7.63 -22.95
C PRO A 122 4.64 8.48 -21.94
N VAL A 123 4.15 8.53 -20.71
CA VAL A 123 4.81 9.15 -19.57
C VAL A 123 4.93 8.14 -18.45
N ASN A 124 6.04 8.22 -17.72
CA ASN A 124 6.28 7.37 -16.57
C ASN A 124 6.00 8.16 -15.30
N ASP A 125 5.37 7.52 -14.35
CA ASP A 125 5.19 7.98 -12.99
C ASP A 125 5.68 6.94 -12.00
N ARG A 126 6.07 7.39 -10.82
CA ARG A 126 6.43 6.55 -9.68
C ARG A 126 6.05 7.27 -8.41
N GLY A 127 5.76 6.51 -7.38
CA GLY A 127 5.37 7.09 -6.12
C GLY A 127 5.13 6.05 -5.04
N LYS A 128 4.33 6.45 -4.09
CA LYS A 128 3.97 5.66 -2.92
C LYS A 128 2.46 5.59 -2.76
N TYR A 129 2.02 4.54 -2.08
CA TYR A 129 0.62 4.31 -1.80
C TYR A 129 0.41 3.86 -0.35
N VAL A 130 -0.80 4.05 0.11
CA VAL A 130 -1.31 3.48 1.36
C VAL A 130 -2.71 2.94 1.10
N GLU A 131 -2.93 1.73 1.57
CA GLU A 131 -4.21 1.04 1.51
C GLU A 131 -4.61 0.56 2.89
N VAL A 132 -5.88 0.73 3.23
CA VAL A 132 -6.48 0.14 4.43
C VAL A 132 -7.31 -1.05 4.00
N TRP A 133 -7.07 -2.19 4.63
CA TRP A 133 -7.68 -3.46 4.28
C TRP A 133 -8.50 -4.04 5.41
N GLU A 134 -9.62 -4.64 5.06
CA GLU A 134 -10.53 -5.32 5.97
C GLU A 134 -10.63 -6.80 5.60
N LYS A 135 -10.55 -7.66 6.59
CA LYS A 135 -10.79 -9.08 6.40
C LYS A 135 -12.27 -9.38 6.55
N LYS A 136 -12.88 -9.83 5.47
CA LYS A 136 -14.31 -10.14 5.45
C LYS A 136 -14.60 -11.51 6.10
N ALA A 137 -15.88 -11.79 6.38
CA ALA A 137 -16.31 -13.02 7.05
C ALA A 137 -15.92 -14.31 6.28
N ASP A 138 -15.73 -14.22 4.96
CA ASP A 138 -15.22 -15.32 4.13
C ASP A 138 -13.69 -15.51 4.20
N GLY A 139 -13.03 -14.75 5.05
CA GLY A 139 -11.58 -14.78 5.26
C GLY A 139 -10.76 -14.01 4.23
N LYS A 140 -11.39 -13.41 3.22
CA LYS A 140 -10.70 -12.64 2.18
C LYS A 140 -10.44 -11.21 2.63
N TRP A 141 -9.27 -10.70 2.27
CA TRP A 141 -8.92 -9.32 2.43
C TRP A 141 -9.56 -8.47 1.31
N LYS A 142 -10.12 -7.32 1.67
CA LYS A 142 -10.69 -6.33 0.76
C LYS A 142 -10.17 -4.95 1.12
N CYS A 143 -9.79 -4.17 0.11
CA CYS A 143 -9.37 -2.80 0.28
C CYS A 143 -10.57 -1.90 0.55
N GLY A 144 -10.59 -1.24 1.70
CA GLY A 144 -11.62 -0.28 2.09
C GLY A 144 -11.23 1.16 1.78
N THR A 145 -9.93 1.47 1.79
CA THR A 145 -9.43 2.80 1.42
C THR A 145 -8.13 2.65 0.65
N ASP A 146 -8.04 3.36 -0.46
CA ASP A 146 -6.88 3.35 -1.35
C ASP A 146 -6.49 4.79 -1.71
N THR A 147 -5.22 5.12 -1.55
CA THR A 147 -4.65 6.41 -1.92
C THR A 147 -3.21 6.28 -2.37
N TRP A 148 -2.83 7.10 -3.34
CA TRP A 148 -1.45 7.16 -3.82
C TRP A 148 -1.05 8.59 -4.17
N ASN A 149 0.23 8.84 -4.28
CA ASN A 149 0.76 10.10 -4.76
C ASN A 149 2.12 9.91 -5.44
N SER A 150 2.35 10.74 -6.47
CA SER A 150 3.59 10.76 -7.22
C SER A 150 4.77 11.29 -6.39
N ASP A 151 5.97 10.79 -6.68
CA ASP A 151 7.25 11.34 -6.21
C ASP A 151 7.84 12.34 -7.22
N LEU A 152 7.21 12.49 -8.37
CA LEU A 152 7.62 13.48 -9.35
C LEU A 152 7.09 14.87 -8.94
N PRO A 153 7.82 15.94 -9.27
CA PRO A 153 7.32 17.30 -9.05
C PRO A 153 5.96 17.51 -9.73
N ALA A 154 5.03 18.14 -9.03
CA ALA A 154 3.79 18.56 -9.66
C ALA A 154 4.11 19.47 -10.86
N SER A 155 3.49 19.22 -12.02
CA SER A 155 3.57 20.13 -13.15
C SER A 155 2.89 21.44 -12.74
N MET A 156 3.67 22.43 -12.32
CA MET A 156 3.15 23.77 -12.05
C MET A 156 2.66 24.35 -13.37
N PRO A 157 1.45 24.94 -13.42
CA PRO A 157 1.07 25.78 -14.56
C PRO A 157 2.17 26.81 -14.81
N ALA A 158 2.55 27.01 -16.09
CA ALA A 158 3.53 28.04 -16.42
C ALA A 158 3.09 29.37 -15.81
N PRO A 159 3.98 30.15 -15.15
CA PRO A 159 3.65 31.46 -14.66
C PRO A 159 3.15 32.32 -15.83
N GLY A 160 1.89 32.76 -15.81
CA GLY A 160 1.30 33.61 -16.87
C GLY A 160 0.10 33.02 -17.60
N ALA A 161 -0.40 31.85 -17.25
CA ALA A 161 -1.68 31.32 -17.77
C ALA A 161 -2.91 31.89 -17.03
N GLU A 162 -2.79 33.11 -16.43
CA GLU A 162 -3.96 33.84 -15.94
C GLU A 162 -4.71 34.48 -17.12
N GLU A 163 -5.90 33.98 -17.32
CA GLU A 163 -7.12 34.58 -17.86
C GLU A 163 -6.94 35.79 -18.80
N ARG A 164 -6.90 35.49 -20.09
CA ARG A 164 -7.49 36.50 -21.02
C ARG A 164 -9.00 36.23 -21.12
N LYS A 165 -9.73 36.96 -20.30
CA LYS A 165 -11.16 37.19 -20.52
C LYS A 165 -11.40 37.95 -21.81
#